data_64e83c2e4bb5401bb0ec98cb48fb80fe
#
_entry.id   64e83c2e4bb5401bb0ec98cb48fb80fe
#
_cell.length_a   1.000
_cell.length_b   1.000
_cell.length_c   1.000
_cell.angle_alpha   90.00
_cell.angle_beta   90.00
_cell.angle_gamma   90.00
#
_symmetry.space_group_name_H-M   'P 1'
#
loop_
_entity.id
_entity.type
_entity.pdbx_description
1 polymer ?
#
loop_
_entity_poly.entity_id
_entity_poly.type
_entity_poly.pdbx_seq_one_letter_code
_entity_poly.pdbx_strand_id
1 'polypeptide(L)'
;MAAMTACTNSPKAENETASLEESAQKQTFVPENFPQKGLDVNAFSAGIQHIGLPTADIEGTIRFYEGLGFEVATRADITGRGEFVFVKLGNLFIELIPNDDPAMVNGAVDHFCLDVKNIDTLYQQVKDAGYKIITDGIQDIAFWDNGARYFFIQGPNNEKIEFCEIL
;
A
#
# COMPACT_ATOMS: atom_id res chain seq x y z
N MET A 1 19.48 52.13 56.53
CA MET A 1 20.09 50.91 56.06
C MET A 1 19.21 50.32 54.98
N ALA A 2 19.59 50.46 53.72
CA ALA A 2 18.80 50.05 52.56
C ALA A 2 19.27 48.67 52.13
N ALA A 3 18.33 47.70 51.98
CA ALA A 3 18.58 46.40 51.43
C ALA A 3 18.26 46.43 49.95
N MET A 4 19.26 46.18 49.11
CA MET A 4 19.16 46.00 47.67
C MET A 4 18.66 44.60 47.35
N THR A 5 17.54 44.49 46.65
CA THR A 5 17.01 43.25 46.10
C THR A 5 17.57 43.10 44.68
N ALA A 6 18.36 42.06 44.47
CA ALA A 6 18.87 41.72 43.14
C ALA A 6 17.84 40.92 42.35
N CYS A 7 17.43 41.45 41.21
CA CYS A 7 16.67 40.72 40.21
C CYS A 7 17.60 39.84 39.37
N THR A 8 17.47 38.54 39.45
CA THR A 8 18.12 37.59 38.53
C THR A 8 17.21 37.34 37.32
N ASN A 9 17.65 37.84 36.17
CA ASN A 9 17.06 37.49 34.88
C ASN A 9 17.47 36.06 34.48
N SER A 10 16.51 35.15 34.37
CA SER A 10 16.72 33.87 33.70
C SER A 10 16.50 34.05 32.19
N PRO A 11 17.38 33.52 31.33
CA PRO A 11 17.12 33.56 29.90
C PRO A 11 16.01 32.61 29.51
N LYS A 12 15.05 33.13 28.74
CA LYS A 12 14.03 32.38 28.03
C LYS A 12 14.69 31.45 27.01
N ALA A 13 14.49 30.16 27.15
CA ALA A 13 14.82 29.19 26.10
C ALA A 13 13.85 29.41 24.94
N GLU A 14 14.36 29.92 23.84
CA GLU A 14 13.67 29.92 22.56
C GLU A 14 13.66 28.49 22.02
N ASN A 15 12.46 27.95 21.93
CA ASN A 15 12.20 26.63 21.37
C ASN A 15 12.20 26.74 19.84
N GLU A 16 13.36 26.54 19.21
CA GLU A 16 13.46 26.34 17.77
C GLU A 16 12.86 25.00 17.40
N THR A 17 11.58 25.00 17.08
CA THR A 17 10.98 23.94 16.29
C THR A 17 11.47 24.06 14.86
N ALA A 18 12.62 23.46 14.57
CA ALA A 18 13.04 23.21 13.22
C ALA A 18 12.03 22.25 12.58
N SER A 19 11.15 22.78 11.74
CA SER A 19 10.31 21.98 10.85
C SER A 19 11.23 21.30 9.85
N LEU A 20 11.45 20.00 10.05
CA LEU A 20 12.02 19.12 9.03
C LEU A 20 10.93 18.91 7.96
N GLU A 21 10.76 19.92 7.11
CA GLU A 21 10.17 19.71 5.80
C GLU A 21 11.20 18.98 4.94
N GLU A 22 11.24 17.66 5.07
CA GLU A 22 11.91 16.79 4.13
C GLU A 22 11.13 16.91 2.81
N SER A 23 11.61 17.80 1.93
CA SER A 23 11.12 17.92 0.58
C SER A 23 11.44 16.63 -0.17
N ALA A 24 10.49 15.69 -0.17
CA ALA A 24 10.51 14.59 -1.12
C ALA A 24 10.59 15.21 -2.51
N GLN A 25 11.76 15.18 -3.13
CA GLN A 25 11.94 15.64 -4.50
C GLN A 25 11.04 14.77 -5.37
N LYS A 26 9.93 15.34 -5.81
CA LYS A 26 9.02 14.70 -6.74
C LYS A 26 9.81 14.49 -8.02
N GLN A 27 10.25 13.25 -8.24
CA GLN A 27 11.00 12.89 -9.44
C GLN A 27 10.11 13.14 -10.65
N THR A 28 10.51 14.11 -11.47
CA THR A 28 9.73 14.47 -12.67
C THR A 28 9.96 13.40 -13.73
N PHE A 29 8.87 12.84 -14.25
CA PHE A 29 8.92 11.95 -15.39
C PHE A 29 9.45 12.70 -16.61
N VAL A 30 10.52 12.20 -17.26
CA VAL A 30 11.14 12.77 -18.45
C VAL A 30 11.02 11.76 -19.59
N PRO A 31 10.04 11.91 -20.49
CA PRO A 31 9.74 10.92 -21.52
C PRO A 31 10.90 10.59 -22.45
N GLU A 32 11.79 11.57 -22.71
CA GLU A 32 12.98 11.38 -23.56
C GLU A 32 14.02 10.42 -23.00
N ASN A 33 13.95 10.11 -21.70
CA ASN A 33 14.83 9.13 -21.05
C ASN A 33 14.39 7.68 -21.27
N PHE A 34 13.25 7.47 -21.93
CA PHE A 34 12.72 6.14 -22.25
C PHE A 34 12.99 5.76 -23.69
N PRO A 35 13.18 4.46 -24.00
CA PRO A 35 13.33 4.01 -25.37
C PRO A 35 12.18 4.49 -26.26
N GLN A 36 12.49 5.16 -27.36
CA GLN A 36 11.47 5.67 -28.31
C GLN A 36 10.96 4.56 -29.25
N LYS A 37 11.69 3.47 -29.36
CA LYS A 37 11.28 2.31 -30.16
C LYS A 37 10.50 1.36 -29.27
N GLY A 38 9.23 1.15 -29.57
CA GLY A 38 8.37 0.17 -28.90
C GLY A 38 8.91 -1.24 -29.06
N LEU A 39 8.86 -2.01 -27.96
CA LEU A 39 9.07 -3.46 -27.96
C LEU A 39 7.68 -4.10 -27.77
N ASP A 40 7.28 -4.95 -28.71
CA ASP A 40 6.07 -5.76 -28.55
C ASP A 40 6.40 -7.00 -27.71
N VAL A 41 6.04 -6.94 -26.43
CA VAL A 41 6.22 -8.05 -25.50
C VAL A 41 5.08 -9.06 -25.54
N ASN A 42 3.98 -8.79 -26.27
CA ASN A 42 2.80 -9.66 -26.31
C ASN A 42 3.14 -11.05 -26.90
N ALA A 43 4.13 -11.11 -27.81
CA ALA A 43 4.59 -12.39 -28.37
C ALA A 43 5.27 -13.31 -27.34
N PHE A 44 5.65 -12.78 -26.18
CA PHE A 44 6.46 -13.45 -25.15
C PHE A 44 5.79 -13.50 -23.78
N SER A 45 4.82 -12.62 -23.51
CA SER A 45 4.20 -12.42 -22.20
C SER A 45 2.79 -13.01 -22.16
N ALA A 46 2.47 -13.71 -21.07
CA ALA A 46 1.11 -14.13 -20.73
C ALA A 46 0.36 -13.10 -19.83
N GLY A 47 0.92 -11.91 -19.66
CA GLY A 47 0.41 -10.85 -18.81
C GLY A 47 1.18 -10.71 -17.50
N ILE A 48 0.51 -10.19 -16.47
CA ILE A 48 1.12 -10.03 -15.15
C ILE A 48 1.29 -11.40 -14.47
N GLN A 49 2.47 -11.63 -13.87
CA GLN A 49 2.75 -12.89 -13.18
C GLN A 49 2.53 -12.75 -11.67
N HIS A 50 3.05 -11.67 -11.05
CA HIS A 50 2.81 -11.36 -9.63
C HIS A 50 3.00 -9.86 -9.34
N ILE A 51 2.62 -9.47 -8.12
CA ILE A 51 2.91 -8.17 -7.52
C ILE A 51 3.88 -8.41 -6.36
N GLY A 52 5.02 -7.71 -6.34
CA GLY A 52 5.96 -7.76 -5.22
C GLY A 52 5.57 -6.78 -4.11
N LEU A 53 5.47 -7.28 -2.87
CA LEU A 53 5.08 -6.52 -1.68
C LEU A 53 6.12 -6.71 -0.57
N PRO A 54 7.01 -5.72 -0.32
CA PRO A 54 7.92 -5.75 0.81
C PRO A 54 7.17 -5.68 2.14
N THR A 55 7.56 -6.52 3.10
CA THR A 55 6.97 -6.55 4.44
C THR A 55 7.99 -6.91 5.51
N ALA A 56 7.88 -6.28 6.69
CA ALA A 56 8.67 -6.62 7.87
C ALA A 56 8.06 -7.78 8.67
N ASP A 57 6.78 -8.12 8.44
CA ASP A 57 6.07 -9.21 9.13
C ASP A 57 5.42 -10.15 8.10
N ILE A 58 6.17 -11.11 7.63
CA ILE A 58 5.71 -12.11 6.66
C ILE A 58 4.48 -12.86 7.18
N GLU A 59 4.54 -13.39 8.41
CA GLU A 59 3.46 -14.19 8.97
C GLU A 59 2.19 -13.35 9.27
N GLY A 60 2.35 -12.12 9.73
CA GLY A 60 1.24 -11.18 9.91
C GLY A 60 0.57 -10.83 8.59
N THR A 61 1.38 -10.60 7.55
CA THR A 61 0.87 -10.31 6.20
C THR A 61 0.16 -11.53 5.61
N ILE A 62 0.70 -12.76 5.78
CA ILE A 62 0.02 -13.99 5.36
C ILE A 62 -1.36 -14.07 6.02
N ARG A 63 -1.45 -13.95 7.35
CA ARG A 63 -2.74 -14.03 8.07
C ARG A 63 -3.76 -13.00 7.57
N PHE A 64 -3.30 -11.77 7.24
CA PHE A 64 -4.17 -10.75 6.67
C PHE A 64 -4.76 -11.20 5.33
N TYR A 65 -3.93 -11.67 4.41
CA TYR A 65 -4.38 -12.11 3.08
C TYR A 65 -5.19 -13.40 3.14
N GLU A 66 -4.87 -14.35 4.02
CA GLU A 66 -5.70 -15.54 4.28
C GLU A 66 -7.10 -15.14 4.78
N GLY A 67 -7.21 -14.09 5.60
CA GLY A 67 -8.49 -13.52 6.01
C GLY A 67 -9.32 -12.97 4.85
N LEU A 68 -8.69 -12.59 3.74
CA LEU A 68 -9.34 -12.19 2.48
C LEU A 68 -9.59 -13.37 1.52
N GLY A 69 -9.24 -14.59 1.91
CA GLY A 69 -9.42 -15.78 1.09
C GLY A 69 -8.25 -16.16 0.20
N PHE A 70 -7.10 -15.52 0.37
CA PHE A 70 -5.87 -15.97 -0.28
C PHE A 70 -5.36 -17.26 0.36
N GLU A 71 -4.58 -18.02 -0.39
CA GLU A 71 -3.88 -19.21 0.10
C GLU A 71 -2.38 -19.08 -0.15
N VAL A 72 -1.56 -19.67 0.72
CA VAL A 72 -0.11 -19.76 0.48
C VAL A 72 0.14 -20.72 -0.67
N ALA A 73 0.72 -20.21 -1.76
CA ALA A 73 1.05 -21.01 -2.94
C ALA A 73 2.42 -21.67 -2.84
N THR A 74 3.42 -20.95 -2.35
CA THR A 74 4.78 -21.45 -2.14
C THR A 74 5.55 -20.55 -1.18
N ARG A 75 6.60 -21.09 -0.58
CA ARG A 75 7.57 -20.32 0.23
C ARG A 75 8.96 -20.92 0.09
N ALA A 76 9.97 -20.04 0.08
CA ALA A 76 11.37 -20.44 0.01
C ALA A 76 12.32 -19.32 0.48
N ASP A 77 13.37 -19.66 1.17
CA ASP A 77 14.53 -18.77 1.39
C ASP A 77 15.59 -19.07 0.32
N ILE A 78 15.53 -18.33 -0.79
CA ILE A 78 16.43 -18.50 -1.93
C ILE A 78 17.64 -17.57 -1.91
N THR A 79 17.64 -16.58 -1.00
CA THR A 79 18.65 -15.52 -0.98
C THR A 79 19.43 -15.44 0.33
N GLY A 80 19.05 -16.21 1.35
CA GLY A 80 19.59 -16.11 2.71
C GLY A 80 19.22 -14.83 3.44
N ARG A 81 18.22 -14.08 2.92
CA ARG A 81 17.70 -12.83 3.51
C ARG A 81 16.35 -12.99 4.17
N GLY A 82 15.88 -14.22 4.32
CA GLY A 82 14.58 -14.56 4.86
C GLY A 82 13.69 -15.28 3.85
N GLU A 83 12.57 -15.77 4.32
CA GLU A 83 11.63 -16.55 3.54
C GLU A 83 10.74 -15.65 2.67
N PHE A 84 10.81 -15.83 1.35
CA PHE A 84 9.87 -15.26 0.39
C PHE A 84 8.63 -16.14 0.34
N VAL A 85 7.47 -15.54 0.29
CA VAL A 85 6.18 -16.26 0.27
C VAL A 85 5.30 -15.72 -0.83
N PHE A 86 4.72 -16.62 -1.62
CA PHE A 86 3.68 -16.25 -2.58
C PHE A 86 2.32 -16.64 -1.99
N VAL A 87 1.43 -15.65 -1.89
CA VAL A 87 0.02 -15.86 -1.64
C VAL A 87 -0.78 -15.64 -2.91
N LYS A 88 -1.88 -16.38 -3.11
CA LYS A 88 -2.68 -16.28 -4.33
C LYS A 88 -4.18 -16.23 -4.05
N LEU A 89 -4.91 -15.52 -4.91
CA LEU A 89 -6.36 -15.55 -5.03
C LEU A 89 -6.73 -15.62 -6.52
N GLY A 90 -7.34 -16.73 -6.97
CA GLY A 90 -7.61 -16.94 -8.39
C GLY A 90 -6.30 -16.95 -9.20
N ASN A 91 -6.17 -15.99 -10.13
CA ASN A 91 -4.97 -15.78 -10.96
C ASN A 91 -4.04 -14.66 -10.46
N LEU A 92 -4.39 -13.99 -9.38
CA LEU A 92 -3.52 -13.00 -8.74
C LEU A 92 -2.54 -13.67 -7.79
N PHE A 93 -1.25 -13.40 -7.96
CA PHE A 93 -0.19 -13.76 -7.03
C PHE A 93 0.42 -12.51 -6.42
N ILE A 94 0.68 -12.54 -5.12
CA ILE A 94 1.45 -11.52 -4.40
C ILE A 94 2.67 -12.19 -3.80
N GLU A 95 3.86 -11.69 -4.17
CA GLU A 95 5.13 -12.10 -3.58
C GLU A 95 5.39 -11.25 -2.32
N LEU A 96 5.37 -11.86 -1.17
CA LEU A 96 5.75 -11.24 0.09
C LEU A 96 7.28 -11.30 0.21
N ILE A 97 7.92 -10.14 0.22
CA ILE A 97 9.37 -9.99 0.19
C ILE A 97 9.84 -9.58 1.59
N PRO A 98 10.69 -10.39 2.27
CA PRO A 98 11.22 -10.01 3.57
C PRO A 98 12.05 -8.72 3.47
N ASN A 99 11.69 -7.72 4.26
CA ASN A 99 12.35 -6.42 4.32
C ASN A 99 12.17 -5.81 5.70
N ASP A 100 13.26 -5.60 6.42
CA ASP A 100 13.23 -5.05 7.79
C ASP A 100 12.79 -3.58 7.85
N ASP A 101 12.85 -2.84 6.72
CA ASP A 101 12.46 -1.43 6.61
C ASP A 101 11.63 -1.19 5.33
N PRO A 102 10.41 -1.73 5.24
CA PRO A 102 9.52 -1.47 4.11
C PRO A 102 9.05 -0.02 4.11
N ALA A 103 8.85 0.56 2.94
CA ALA A 103 8.51 1.98 2.79
C ALA A 103 7.21 2.39 3.49
N MET A 104 6.26 1.47 3.70
CA MET A 104 4.97 1.69 4.38
C MET A 104 4.14 2.84 3.80
N VAL A 105 4.34 3.13 2.51
CA VAL A 105 3.64 4.19 1.75
C VAL A 105 3.28 3.69 0.36
N ASN A 106 2.30 4.33 -0.27
CA ASN A 106 2.00 4.07 -1.67
C ASN A 106 3.17 4.52 -2.56
N GLY A 107 3.51 3.67 -3.53
CA GLY A 107 4.55 3.96 -4.53
C GLY A 107 3.97 4.41 -5.87
N ALA A 108 4.72 4.17 -6.95
CA ALA A 108 4.26 4.44 -8.32
C ALA A 108 3.05 3.59 -8.71
N VAL A 109 2.92 2.38 -8.18
CA VAL A 109 1.69 1.58 -8.23
C VAL A 109 0.84 2.01 -7.03
N ASP A 110 -0.29 2.64 -7.29
CA ASP A 110 -1.18 3.20 -6.27
C ASP A 110 -1.95 2.11 -5.52
N HIS A 111 -2.53 1.15 -6.23
CA HIS A 111 -3.31 0.04 -5.68
C HIS A 111 -3.31 -1.16 -6.61
N PHE A 112 -3.81 -2.28 -6.13
CA PHE A 112 -4.31 -3.36 -6.96
C PHE A 112 -5.80 -3.59 -6.66
N CYS A 113 -6.52 -4.07 -7.68
CA CYS A 113 -7.96 -4.23 -7.62
C CYS A 113 -8.35 -5.70 -7.70
N LEU A 114 -9.29 -6.12 -6.85
CA LEU A 114 -9.97 -7.40 -6.90
C LEU A 114 -11.30 -7.23 -7.62
N ASP A 115 -11.50 -7.97 -8.70
CA ASP A 115 -12.78 -8.08 -9.39
C ASP A 115 -13.74 -8.91 -8.52
N VAL A 116 -14.84 -8.28 -8.10
CA VAL A 116 -15.78 -8.89 -7.15
C VAL A 116 -17.20 -8.87 -7.68
N LYS A 117 -18.09 -9.58 -6.97
CA LYS A 117 -19.54 -9.59 -7.19
C LYS A 117 -20.26 -9.36 -5.87
N ASN A 118 -21.47 -8.79 -5.97
CA ASN A 118 -22.31 -8.47 -4.79
C ASN A 118 -21.58 -7.57 -3.79
N ILE A 119 -21.03 -6.47 -4.29
CA ILE A 119 -20.18 -5.56 -3.54
C ILE A 119 -20.83 -5.04 -2.24
N ASP A 120 -22.16 -4.86 -2.20
CA ASP A 120 -22.88 -4.45 -0.99
C ASP A 120 -22.72 -5.47 0.14
N THR A 121 -22.89 -6.76 -0.19
CA THR A 121 -22.71 -7.84 0.77
C THR A 121 -21.26 -7.96 1.21
N LEU A 122 -20.31 -7.86 0.27
CA LEU A 122 -18.88 -7.92 0.57
C LEU A 122 -18.47 -6.75 1.46
N TYR A 123 -18.92 -5.54 1.16
CA TYR A 123 -18.63 -4.35 1.97
C TYR A 123 -19.05 -4.55 3.43
N GLN A 124 -20.26 -5.08 3.65
CA GLN A 124 -20.74 -5.34 5.00
C GLN A 124 -19.90 -6.40 5.71
N GLN A 125 -19.54 -7.48 5.03
CA GLN A 125 -18.68 -8.54 5.58
C GLN A 125 -17.28 -7.99 5.95
N VAL A 126 -16.67 -7.21 5.07
CA VAL A 126 -15.36 -6.57 5.29
C VAL A 126 -15.41 -5.65 6.51
N LYS A 127 -16.48 -4.86 6.64
CA LYS A 127 -16.73 -3.97 7.79
C LYS A 127 -16.91 -4.74 9.09
N ASP A 128 -17.73 -5.78 9.09
CA ASP A 128 -18.01 -6.62 10.26
C ASP A 128 -16.77 -7.41 10.71
N ALA A 129 -15.93 -7.80 9.77
CA ALA A 129 -14.65 -8.45 10.05
C ALA A 129 -13.58 -7.48 10.58
N GLY A 130 -13.84 -6.18 10.59
CA GLY A 130 -12.95 -5.17 11.16
C GLY A 130 -11.78 -4.73 10.27
N TYR A 131 -11.85 -4.97 8.97
CA TYR A 131 -10.84 -4.45 8.04
C TYR A 131 -10.90 -2.92 7.98
N LYS A 132 -9.76 -2.28 7.79
CA LYS A 132 -9.66 -0.83 7.70
C LYS A 132 -10.12 -0.33 6.34
N ILE A 133 -11.41 0.02 6.22
CA ILE A 133 -11.96 0.68 5.04
C ILE A 133 -11.46 2.13 5.00
N ILE A 134 -10.98 2.58 3.83
CA ILE A 134 -10.39 3.91 3.64
C ILE A 134 -11.17 4.80 2.66
N THR A 135 -12.28 4.30 2.11
CA THR A 135 -13.27 5.08 1.36
C THR A 135 -14.46 5.47 2.27
N ASP A 136 -15.15 6.54 1.91
CA ASP A 136 -16.43 6.91 2.56
C ASP A 136 -17.57 6.09 1.95
N GLY A 137 -17.65 4.82 2.36
CA GLY A 137 -18.61 3.86 1.80
C GLY A 137 -18.23 3.33 0.42
N ILE A 138 -19.19 2.66 -0.23
CA ILE A 138 -19.08 2.25 -1.63
C ILE A 138 -19.25 3.46 -2.52
N GLN A 139 -18.38 3.60 -3.50
CA GLN A 139 -18.36 4.70 -4.48
C GLN A 139 -18.84 4.20 -5.83
N ASP A 140 -19.59 5.04 -6.56
CA ASP A 140 -19.98 4.80 -7.94
C ASP A 140 -19.00 5.49 -8.88
N ILE A 141 -18.64 4.82 -9.99
CA ILE A 141 -17.75 5.37 -11.00
C ILE A 141 -18.26 5.02 -12.42
N ALA A 142 -18.23 6.02 -13.29
CA ALA A 142 -18.78 5.90 -14.66
C ALA A 142 -17.75 5.33 -15.66
N PHE A 143 -17.00 4.30 -15.26
CA PHE A 143 -16.20 3.50 -16.18
C PHE A 143 -17.03 2.32 -16.70
N TRP A 144 -16.71 1.82 -17.88
CA TRP A 144 -17.46 0.78 -18.60
C TRP A 144 -18.90 1.20 -18.95
N ASP A 145 -19.59 0.39 -19.72
CA ASP A 145 -20.90 0.75 -20.32
C ASP A 145 -21.99 1.02 -19.27
N ASN A 146 -21.98 0.26 -18.17
CA ASN A 146 -22.97 0.37 -17.11
C ASN A 146 -22.40 0.97 -15.81
N GLY A 147 -21.14 1.40 -15.82
CA GLY A 147 -20.45 1.87 -14.64
C GLY A 147 -19.85 0.74 -13.80
N ALA A 148 -19.27 1.12 -12.68
CA ALA A 148 -18.77 0.21 -11.67
C ALA A 148 -18.95 0.79 -10.27
N ARG A 149 -18.85 -0.07 -9.26
CA ARG A 149 -18.89 0.31 -7.85
C ARG A 149 -17.66 -0.22 -7.15
N TYR A 150 -17.08 0.56 -6.26
CA TYR A 150 -15.84 0.18 -5.59
C TYR A 150 -15.74 0.70 -4.17
N PHE A 151 -14.82 0.11 -3.40
CA PHE A 151 -14.31 0.64 -2.15
C PHE A 151 -12.88 0.15 -1.92
N PHE A 152 -12.15 0.86 -1.05
CA PHE A 152 -10.78 0.52 -0.69
C PHE A 152 -10.65 0.08 0.76
N ILE A 153 -9.74 -0.87 1.00
CA ILE A 153 -9.20 -1.17 2.32
C ILE A 153 -7.70 -0.89 2.36
N GLN A 154 -7.16 -0.75 3.56
CA GLN A 154 -5.72 -0.66 3.79
C GLN A 154 -5.20 -1.99 4.31
N GLY A 155 -4.15 -2.50 3.66
CA GLY A 155 -3.41 -3.67 4.10
C GLY A 155 -2.35 -3.37 5.15
N PRO A 156 -1.69 -4.42 5.69
CA PRO A 156 -0.75 -4.28 6.82
C PRO A 156 0.53 -3.51 6.49
N ASN A 157 0.89 -3.40 5.21
CA ASN A 157 2.05 -2.62 4.75
C ASN A 157 1.64 -1.25 4.17
N ASN A 158 0.46 -0.76 4.55
CA ASN A 158 -0.19 0.46 4.04
C ASN A 158 -0.55 0.42 2.55
N GLU A 159 -0.48 -0.74 1.90
CA GLU A 159 -0.97 -0.90 0.54
C GLU A 159 -2.48 -0.67 0.46
N LYS A 160 -2.94 -0.09 -0.66
CA LYS A 160 -4.36 0.02 -0.96
C LYS A 160 -4.82 -1.18 -1.76
N ILE A 161 -5.92 -1.77 -1.32
CA ILE A 161 -6.60 -2.89 -1.98
C ILE A 161 -7.98 -2.39 -2.37
N GLU A 162 -8.28 -2.39 -3.67
CA GLU A 162 -9.60 -2.06 -4.20
C GLU A 162 -10.44 -3.33 -4.36
N PHE A 163 -11.71 -3.24 -4.01
CA PHE A 163 -12.74 -4.17 -4.43
C PHE A 163 -13.64 -3.43 -5.42
N CYS A 164 -13.79 -3.96 -6.63
CA CYS A 164 -14.57 -3.32 -7.70
C CYS A 164 -15.52 -4.32 -8.34
N GLU A 165 -16.79 -3.94 -8.48
CA GLU A 165 -17.81 -4.66 -9.23
C GLU A 165 -18.17 -3.85 -10.47
N ILE A 166 -17.95 -4.44 -11.65
CA ILE A 166 -18.40 -3.89 -12.93
C ILE A 166 -19.88 -4.26 -13.10
N LEU A 167 -20.76 -3.27 -13.41
CA LEU A 167 -22.20 -3.42 -13.50
C LEU A 167 -22.70 -3.89 -14.88
#